data_1538aede5f3b107378bd39e742d449a1
#
_entry.id   1538aede5f3b107378bd39e742d449a1
#
_cell.length_a   1.000
_cell.length_b   1.000
_cell.length_c   1.000
_cell.angle_alpha   90.00
_cell.angle_beta   90.00
_cell.angle_gamma   90.00
#
_symmetry.space_group_name_H-M   'P 1'
#
loop_
_entity.id
_entity.type
_entity.pdbx_description
1 polymer ?
#
loop_
_entity_poly.entity_id
_entity_poly.type
_entity_poly.pdbx_seq_one_letter_code
_entity_poly.pdbx_strand_id
1 'polypeptide(L)'
;FEEFDFMMFSQLEDTRDVLFAVLQDRSLPLTLRISVSEQLTESYQNCIEEGRQFDIDDLLRECERHQKEGSLSEFISKHLSEKGADAASLHQWNRQKKELQVLRGLERLRPEWNQILDGAEKWLYQENEETYKNICKEFHQMYGALSNYKEEWENVGEQLMMFFVYTYFCGAVYDDMVCSKMEMALFSIRWVQELSLIHI
;
A
#
# COMPACT_ATOMS: atom_id res chain seq x y z
N PHE A 1 11.73 -30.03 4.92
CA PHE A 1 10.58 -29.35 4.31
C PHE A 1 9.64 -28.99 5.44
N GLU A 2 9.48 -27.71 5.76
CA GLU A 2 8.39 -27.26 6.63
C GLU A 2 7.08 -27.67 5.96
N GLU A 3 6.13 -28.16 6.75
CA GLU A 3 4.83 -28.58 6.26
C GLU A 3 4.08 -27.33 5.82
N PHE A 4 3.52 -27.31 4.61
CA PHE A 4 2.81 -26.16 4.07
C PHE A 4 1.56 -25.89 4.91
N ASP A 5 1.42 -24.67 5.44
CA ASP A 5 0.26 -24.28 6.25
C ASP A 5 -0.96 -23.98 5.37
N PHE A 6 -1.77 -25.00 5.14
CA PHE A 6 -3.00 -24.90 4.35
C PHE A 6 -4.06 -24.00 5.01
N MET A 7 -4.10 -23.96 6.36
CA MET A 7 -5.06 -23.11 7.07
C MET A 7 -4.72 -21.64 6.85
N MET A 8 -3.47 -21.28 7.11
CA MET A 8 -2.99 -19.92 6.88
C MET A 8 -3.14 -19.51 5.41
N PHE A 9 -2.83 -20.40 4.47
CA PHE A 9 -2.98 -20.10 3.05
C PHE A 9 -4.44 -19.78 2.68
N SER A 10 -5.41 -20.57 3.18
CA SER A 10 -6.85 -20.29 2.95
C SER A 10 -7.26 -18.95 3.55
N GLN A 11 -6.83 -18.65 4.77
CA GLN A 11 -7.09 -17.36 5.42
C GLN A 11 -6.50 -16.18 4.65
N LEU A 12 -5.31 -16.35 4.06
CA LEU A 12 -4.67 -15.33 3.21
C LEU A 12 -5.44 -15.12 1.91
N GLU A 13 -5.98 -16.18 1.29
CA GLU A 13 -6.84 -16.05 0.10
C GLU A 13 -8.12 -15.28 0.43
N ASP A 14 -8.81 -15.63 1.51
CA ASP A 14 -10.02 -14.94 1.95
C ASP A 14 -9.74 -13.47 2.33
N THR A 15 -8.61 -13.21 3.03
CA THR A 15 -8.17 -11.85 3.34
C THR A 15 -7.87 -11.04 2.08
N ARG A 16 -7.21 -11.65 1.09
CA ARG A 16 -6.95 -11.01 -0.22
C ARG A 16 -8.25 -10.57 -0.90
N ASP A 17 -9.27 -11.40 -0.85
CA ASP A 17 -10.58 -11.10 -1.45
C ASP A 17 -11.28 -9.93 -0.72
N VAL A 18 -11.15 -9.86 0.61
CA VAL A 18 -11.59 -8.69 1.40
C VAL A 18 -10.81 -7.43 1.03
N LEU A 19 -9.48 -7.53 0.89
CA LEU A 19 -8.64 -6.42 0.45
C LEU A 19 -9.06 -5.91 -0.94
N PHE A 20 -9.39 -6.79 -1.87
CA PHE A 20 -9.90 -6.39 -3.18
C PHE A 20 -11.24 -5.64 -3.07
N ALA A 21 -12.15 -6.10 -2.22
CA ALA A 21 -13.41 -5.42 -2.01
C ALA A 21 -13.21 -4.00 -1.44
N VAL A 22 -12.28 -3.83 -0.48
CA VAL A 22 -11.92 -2.53 0.07
C VAL A 22 -11.26 -1.63 -0.98
N LEU A 23 -10.27 -2.14 -1.72
CA LEU A 23 -9.52 -1.37 -2.72
C LEU A 23 -10.42 -0.92 -3.89
N GLN A 24 -11.46 -1.68 -4.22
CA GLN A 24 -12.42 -1.36 -5.28
C GLN A 24 -13.60 -0.51 -4.82
N ASP A 25 -13.71 -0.19 -3.53
CA ASP A 25 -14.75 0.71 -3.02
C ASP A 25 -14.49 2.16 -3.44
N ARG A 26 -14.81 2.48 -4.68
CA ARG A 26 -14.61 3.81 -5.28
C ARG A 26 -15.52 4.91 -4.70
N SER A 27 -16.39 4.59 -3.74
CA SER A 27 -17.10 5.60 -2.96
C SER A 27 -16.16 6.35 -2.02
N LEU A 28 -14.97 5.78 -1.73
CA LEU A 28 -13.93 6.32 -0.87
C LEU A 28 -12.69 6.73 -1.68
N PRO A 29 -11.99 7.79 -1.27
CA PRO A 29 -10.70 8.15 -1.88
C PRO A 29 -9.67 7.03 -1.67
N LEU A 30 -8.76 6.86 -2.64
CA LEU A 30 -7.75 5.79 -2.63
C LEU A 30 -6.93 5.78 -1.32
N THR A 31 -6.57 6.93 -0.79
CA THR A 31 -5.81 7.05 0.46
C THR A 31 -6.54 6.41 1.65
N LEU A 32 -7.85 6.54 1.72
CA LEU A 32 -8.65 5.92 2.77
C LEU A 32 -8.77 4.41 2.55
N ARG A 33 -8.98 3.96 1.31
CA ARG A 33 -9.00 2.53 0.95
C ARG A 33 -7.69 1.84 1.32
N ILE A 34 -6.56 2.50 1.06
CA ILE A 34 -5.23 2.04 1.48
C ILE A 34 -5.15 1.92 3.01
N SER A 35 -5.54 2.97 3.75
CA SER A 35 -5.48 2.96 5.22
C SER A 35 -6.35 1.85 5.82
N VAL A 36 -7.54 1.62 5.26
CA VAL A 36 -8.42 0.51 5.68
C VAL A 36 -7.76 -0.85 5.40
N SER A 37 -7.08 -0.99 4.27
CA SER A 37 -6.36 -2.22 3.92
C SER A 37 -5.16 -2.47 4.86
N GLU A 38 -4.43 -1.42 5.25
CA GLU A 38 -3.34 -1.51 6.23
C GLU A 38 -3.87 -1.97 7.61
N GLN A 39 -4.99 -1.42 8.08
CA GLN A 39 -5.61 -1.81 9.35
C GLN A 39 -6.01 -3.29 9.37
N LEU A 40 -6.59 -3.80 8.28
CA LEU A 40 -6.93 -5.21 8.16
C LEU A 40 -5.69 -6.11 8.22
N THR A 41 -4.64 -5.76 7.49
CA THR A 41 -3.40 -6.55 7.48
C THR A 41 -2.65 -6.47 8.80
N GLU A 42 -2.67 -5.33 9.51
CA GLU A 42 -2.11 -5.18 10.85
C GLU A 42 -2.86 -6.06 11.85
N SER A 43 -4.20 -6.10 11.80
CA SER A 43 -4.99 -6.99 12.66
C SER A 43 -4.68 -8.45 12.40
N TYR A 44 -4.50 -8.86 11.14
CA TYR A 44 -4.10 -10.21 10.80
C TYR A 44 -2.70 -10.53 11.36
N GLN A 45 -1.73 -9.65 11.13
CA GLN A 45 -0.36 -9.83 11.64
C GLN A 45 -0.35 -9.99 13.17
N ASN A 46 -1.10 -9.17 13.89
CA ASN A 46 -1.22 -9.26 15.35
C ASN A 46 -1.80 -10.62 15.79
N CYS A 47 -2.79 -11.15 15.07
CA CYS A 47 -3.33 -12.48 15.36
C CYS A 47 -2.27 -13.59 15.22
N ILE A 48 -1.40 -13.51 14.18
CA ILE A 48 -0.29 -14.44 14.02
C ILE A 48 0.70 -14.33 15.18
N GLU A 49 1.16 -13.12 15.49
CA GLU A 49 2.17 -12.85 16.52
C GLU A 49 1.71 -13.24 17.93
N GLU A 50 0.41 -13.14 18.19
CA GLU A 50 -0.20 -13.52 19.47
C GLU A 50 -0.67 -14.99 19.52
N GLY A 51 -0.49 -15.75 18.47
CA GLY A 51 -0.92 -17.16 18.39
C GLY A 51 -2.44 -17.34 18.36
N ARG A 52 -3.18 -16.31 17.88
CA ARG A 52 -4.64 -16.25 17.80
C ARG A 52 -5.16 -16.45 16.38
N GLN A 53 -4.58 -17.39 15.62
CA GLN A 53 -4.93 -17.60 14.20
C GLN A 53 -6.42 -17.92 13.98
N PHE A 54 -7.09 -18.58 14.92
CA PHE A 54 -8.54 -18.85 14.80
C PHE A 54 -9.40 -17.58 14.86
N ASP A 55 -8.91 -16.50 15.45
CA ASP A 55 -9.63 -15.22 15.50
C ASP A 55 -9.70 -14.57 14.10
N ILE A 56 -8.81 -14.97 13.19
CA ILE A 56 -8.81 -14.51 11.80
C ILE A 56 -10.07 -14.98 11.08
N ASP A 57 -10.51 -16.23 11.30
CA ASP A 57 -11.73 -16.77 10.69
C ASP A 57 -12.98 -16.01 11.16
N ASP A 58 -13.00 -15.59 12.43
CA ASP A 58 -14.08 -14.78 12.96
C ASP A 58 -14.07 -13.38 12.36
N LEU A 59 -12.90 -12.77 12.25
CA LEU A 59 -12.72 -11.47 11.60
C LEU A 59 -13.17 -11.50 10.13
N LEU A 60 -12.78 -12.51 9.37
CA LEU A 60 -13.13 -12.66 7.96
C LEU A 60 -14.65 -12.89 7.78
N ARG A 61 -15.30 -13.66 8.65
CA ARG A 61 -16.77 -13.79 8.65
C ARG A 61 -17.49 -12.46 8.87
N GLU A 62 -16.98 -11.65 9.80
CA GLU A 62 -17.54 -10.31 10.02
C GLU A 62 -17.29 -9.40 8.80
N CYS A 63 -16.10 -9.45 8.20
CA CYS A 63 -15.81 -8.71 6.95
C CYS A 63 -16.76 -9.12 5.83
N GLU A 64 -16.99 -10.42 5.62
CA GLU A 64 -17.92 -10.93 4.60
C GLU A 64 -19.36 -10.45 4.84
N ARG A 65 -19.82 -10.44 6.10
CA ARG A 65 -21.13 -9.92 6.48
C ARG A 65 -21.27 -8.44 6.12
N HIS A 66 -20.28 -7.63 6.55
CA HIS A 66 -20.28 -6.19 6.29
C HIS A 66 -20.09 -5.85 4.80
N GLN A 67 -19.42 -6.70 4.03
CA GLN A 67 -19.32 -6.55 2.58
C GLN A 67 -20.70 -6.71 1.92
N LYS A 68 -21.48 -7.71 2.33
CA LYS A 68 -22.85 -7.91 1.83
C LYS A 68 -23.80 -6.77 2.22
N GLU A 69 -23.55 -6.13 3.35
CA GLU A 69 -24.30 -4.97 3.85
C GLU A 69 -23.83 -3.63 3.24
N GLY A 70 -22.71 -3.60 2.52
CA GLY A 70 -22.11 -2.38 1.96
C GLY A 70 -21.44 -1.47 3.01
N SER A 71 -21.06 -1.99 4.17
CA SER A 71 -20.49 -1.27 5.31
C SER A 71 -19.06 -1.73 5.68
N LEU A 72 -18.40 -2.48 4.78
CA LEU A 72 -17.10 -3.11 5.07
C LEU A 72 -16.01 -2.12 5.50
N SER A 73 -15.81 -1.06 4.72
CA SER A 73 -14.77 -0.08 5.00
C SER A 73 -15.02 0.67 6.32
N GLU A 74 -16.29 0.95 6.64
CA GLU A 74 -16.68 1.55 7.91
C GLU A 74 -16.45 0.61 9.09
N PHE A 75 -16.78 -0.68 8.93
CA PHE A 75 -16.52 -1.70 9.94
C PHE A 75 -15.04 -1.79 10.27
N ILE A 76 -14.17 -1.95 9.27
CA ILE A 76 -12.71 -2.06 9.44
C ILE A 76 -12.18 -0.81 10.14
N SER A 77 -12.52 0.38 9.63
CA SER A 77 -12.05 1.65 10.20
C SER A 77 -12.44 1.87 11.65
N LYS A 78 -13.59 1.38 12.08
CA LYS A 78 -14.07 1.57 13.46
C LYS A 78 -13.56 0.52 14.45
N HIS A 79 -13.38 -0.70 13.99
CA HIS A 79 -13.15 -1.84 14.90
C HIS A 79 -11.71 -2.33 14.90
N LEU A 80 -10.93 -2.08 13.86
CA LEU A 80 -9.56 -2.56 13.77
C LEU A 80 -8.51 -1.46 14.00
N SER A 81 -8.90 -0.19 14.00
CA SER A 81 -7.96 0.92 14.22
C SER A 81 -7.63 1.06 15.70
N GLU A 82 -6.49 0.56 16.13
CA GLU A 82 -5.89 0.88 17.44
C GLU A 82 -5.12 2.20 17.44
N LYS A 83 -4.69 2.67 16.31
CA LYS A 83 -3.99 3.94 16.11
C LYS A 83 -4.75 4.77 15.08
N GLY A 84 -5.17 5.98 15.48
CA GLY A 84 -5.69 6.94 14.52
C GLY A 84 -4.77 6.97 13.31
N ALA A 85 -5.32 6.65 12.14
CA ALA A 85 -4.59 6.73 10.90
C ALA A 85 -4.12 8.18 10.74
N ASP A 86 -2.87 8.45 11.05
CA ASP A 86 -2.17 9.53 10.37
C ASP A 86 -2.27 9.17 8.90
N ALA A 87 -3.22 9.82 8.22
CA ALA A 87 -3.41 9.66 6.78
C ALA A 87 -2.04 9.88 6.17
N ALA A 88 -1.41 8.76 5.81
CA ALA A 88 -0.03 8.75 5.45
C ALA A 88 0.08 9.61 4.20
N SER A 89 0.53 10.84 4.38
CA SER A 89 0.88 11.69 3.25
C SER A 89 1.77 10.85 2.35
N LEU A 90 1.31 10.58 1.14
CA LEU A 90 2.09 9.79 0.17
C LEU A 90 3.46 10.42 -0.05
N HIS A 91 3.59 11.72 0.21
CA HIS A 91 4.80 12.50 0.10
C HIS A 91 5.36 12.87 1.49
N GLN A 92 6.27 12.05 1.99
CA GLN A 92 7.06 12.34 3.19
C GLN A 92 8.55 12.30 2.84
N TRP A 93 9.15 13.47 2.65
CA TRP A 93 10.53 13.64 2.18
C TRP A 93 11.55 12.74 2.89
N ASN A 94 11.49 12.68 4.23
CA ASN A 94 12.41 11.85 5.02
C ASN A 94 12.21 10.34 4.79
N ARG A 95 10.96 9.91 4.59
CA ARG A 95 10.63 8.50 4.31
C ARG A 95 11.12 8.11 2.94
N GLN A 96 10.73 8.86 1.89
CA GLN A 96 11.13 8.57 0.53
C GLN A 96 12.66 8.61 0.35
N LYS A 97 13.35 9.52 1.04
CA LYS A 97 14.82 9.56 1.03
C LYS A 97 15.45 8.29 1.61
N LYS A 98 14.86 7.71 2.66
CA LYS A 98 15.28 6.40 3.19
C LYS A 98 14.92 5.26 2.22
N GLU A 99 13.72 5.28 1.68
CA GLU A 99 13.24 4.30 0.70
C GLU A 99 14.11 4.28 -0.57
N LEU A 100 14.65 5.43 -1.00
CA LEU A 100 15.62 5.50 -2.10
C LEU A 100 16.86 4.64 -1.84
N GLN A 101 17.35 4.63 -0.59
CA GLN A 101 18.49 3.80 -0.22
C GLN A 101 18.14 2.31 -0.26
N VAL A 102 16.91 1.95 0.11
CA VAL A 102 16.41 0.57 -0.04
C VAL A 102 16.39 0.17 -1.50
N LEU A 103 15.82 1.02 -2.39
CA LEU A 103 15.81 0.77 -3.84
C LEU A 103 17.21 0.58 -4.43
N ARG A 104 18.18 1.36 -3.96
CA ARG A 104 19.58 1.22 -4.39
C ARG A 104 20.22 -0.09 -3.94
N GLY A 105 19.73 -0.69 -2.86
CA GLY A 105 20.20 -1.98 -2.34
C GLY A 105 19.56 -3.20 -3.03
N LEU A 106 18.46 -3.04 -3.77
CA LEU A 106 17.80 -4.14 -4.45
C LEU A 106 18.58 -4.63 -5.66
N GLU A 107 18.40 -5.90 -6.01
CA GLU A 107 18.96 -6.48 -7.25
C GLU A 107 18.39 -5.75 -8.47
N ARG A 108 19.25 -5.44 -9.42
CA ARG A 108 18.92 -4.63 -10.58
C ARG A 108 18.84 -5.48 -11.82
N LEU A 109 17.67 -5.57 -12.40
CA LEU A 109 17.43 -6.30 -13.64
C LEU A 109 17.93 -5.53 -14.88
N ARG A 110 18.03 -4.19 -14.79
CA ARG A 110 18.43 -3.31 -15.90
C ARG A 110 19.39 -2.22 -15.41
N PRO A 111 20.51 -1.98 -16.11
CA PRO A 111 21.50 -0.98 -15.73
C PRO A 111 20.95 0.45 -15.78
N GLU A 112 19.95 0.73 -16.66
CA GLU A 112 19.32 2.05 -16.79
C GLU A 112 18.61 2.48 -15.50
N TRP A 113 18.25 1.53 -14.63
CA TRP A 113 17.62 1.82 -13.36
C TRP A 113 18.47 2.72 -12.47
N ASN A 114 19.79 2.60 -12.54
CA ASN A 114 20.70 3.49 -11.82
C ASN A 114 20.53 4.96 -12.23
N GLN A 115 20.38 5.22 -13.53
CA GLN A 115 20.22 6.58 -14.05
C GLN A 115 18.91 7.19 -13.55
N ILE A 116 17.84 6.39 -13.46
CA ILE A 116 16.53 6.82 -12.93
C ILE A 116 16.67 7.18 -11.44
N LEU A 117 17.31 6.33 -10.63
CA LEU A 117 17.51 6.59 -9.21
C LEU A 117 18.45 7.78 -8.95
N ASP A 118 19.50 7.95 -9.76
CA ASP A 118 20.40 9.12 -9.70
C ASP A 118 19.65 10.41 -10.08
N GLY A 119 18.77 10.33 -11.08
CA GLY A 119 17.87 11.41 -11.42
C GLY A 119 16.93 11.78 -10.26
N ALA A 120 16.27 10.79 -9.65
CA ALA A 120 15.38 11.02 -8.52
C ALA A 120 16.14 11.65 -7.33
N GLU A 121 17.32 11.14 -6.98
CA GLU A 121 18.13 11.72 -5.91
C GLU A 121 18.51 13.17 -6.19
N LYS A 122 18.97 13.43 -7.41
CA LYS A 122 19.41 14.77 -7.82
C LYS A 122 18.26 15.79 -7.80
N TRP A 123 17.10 15.41 -8.34
CA TRP A 123 15.98 16.36 -8.53
C TRP A 123 15.12 16.52 -7.28
N LEU A 124 14.92 15.45 -6.50
CA LEU A 124 13.98 15.46 -5.37
C LEU A 124 14.66 15.60 -4.01
N TYR A 125 15.89 15.11 -3.86
CA TYR A 125 16.49 14.92 -2.52
C TYR A 125 17.83 15.60 -2.31
N GLN A 126 18.40 16.27 -3.31
CA GLN A 126 19.71 16.91 -3.20
C GLN A 126 19.68 18.18 -2.32
N GLU A 127 18.58 18.91 -2.35
CA GLU A 127 18.47 20.18 -1.59
C GLU A 127 17.80 19.94 -0.22
N ASN A 128 16.63 20.51 0.02
CA ASN A 128 15.93 20.43 1.29
C ASN A 128 14.45 20.10 1.11
N GLU A 129 13.79 19.84 2.24
CA GLU A 129 12.36 19.46 2.26
C GLU A 129 11.44 20.54 1.66
N GLU A 130 11.80 21.82 1.79
CA GLU A 130 11.01 22.91 1.24
C GLU A 130 11.03 22.90 -0.29
N THR A 131 12.19 22.70 -0.88
CA THR A 131 12.32 22.52 -2.34
C THR A 131 11.51 21.33 -2.83
N TYR A 132 11.59 20.20 -2.14
CA TYR A 132 10.77 19.04 -2.46
C TYR A 132 9.26 19.33 -2.40
N LYS A 133 8.79 20.02 -1.35
CA LYS A 133 7.38 20.42 -1.22
C LYS A 133 6.94 21.36 -2.35
N ASN A 134 7.82 22.24 -2.81
CA ASN A 134 7.53 23.10 -3.95
C ASN A 134 7.39 22.31 -5.25
N ILE A 135 8.27 21.35 -5.51
CA ILE A 135 8.16 20.43 -6.66
C ILE A 135 6.82 19.68 -6.62
N CYS A 136 6.46 19.09 -5.50
CA CYS A 136 5.16 18.41 -5.33
C CYS A 136 3.98 19.35 -5.60
N LYS A 137 4.06 20.60 -5.11
CA LYS A 137 3.01 21.61 -5.32
C LYS A 137 2.90 22.00 -6.79
N GLU A 138 4.02 22.25 -7.47
CA GLU A 138 4.04 22.56 -8.90
C GLU A 138 3.48 21.42 -9.74
N PHE A 139 3.87 20.19 -9.43
CA PHE A 139 3.30 19.01 -10.07
C PHE A 139 1.78 18.95 -9.92
N HIS A 140 1.26 19.12 -8.69
CA HIS A 140 -0.18 19.10 -8.45
C HIS A 140 -0.90 20.28 -9.12
N GLN A 141 -0.26 21.44 -9.26
CA GLN A 141 -0.84 22.57 -10.00
C GLN A 141 -0.91 22.32 -11.50
N MET A 142 0.15 21.75 -12.08
CA MET A 142 0.19 21.43 -13.51
C MET A 142 -0.81 20.34 -13.89
N TYR A 143 -0.77 19.23 -13.18
CA TYR A 143 -1.57 18.05 -13.50
C TYR A 143 -2.95 18.07 -12.86
N GLY A 144 -3.12 18.68 -11.68
CA GLY A 144 -4.40 18.84 -11.03
C GLY A 144 -5.37 19.78 -11.76
N ALA A 145 -4.86 20.62 -12.67
CA ALA A 145 -5.66 21.42 -13.58
C ALA A 145 -6.23 20.62 -14.76
N LEU A 146 -5.68 19.43 -15.04
CA LEU A 146 -6.24 18.50 -16.03
C LEU A 146 -7.48 17.84 -15.41
N SER A 147 -8.62 17.95 -16.07
CA SER A 147 -9.96 17.66 -15.53
C SER A 147 -10.13 16.23 -14.98
N ASN A 148 -9.28 15.28 -15.36
CA ASN A 148 -9.40 13.86 -14.96
C ASN A 148 -8.17 13.33 -14.23
N TYR A 149 -7.14 14.14 -13.96
CA TYR A 149 -5.87 13.63 -13.43
C TYR A 149 -6.01 12.90 -12.09
N LYS A 150 -6.81 13.44 -11.17
CA LYS A 150 -7.03 12.83 -9.86
C LYS A 150 -7.68 11.45 -10.00
N GLU A 151 -8.70 11.34 -10.84
CA GLU A 151 -9.41 10.09 -11.08
C GLU A 151 -8.51 9.06 -11.79
N GLU A 152 -7.75 9.51 -12.79
CA GLU A 152 -6.78 8.65 -13.48
C GLU A 152 -5.71 8.13 -12.52
N TRP A 153 -5.18 8.99 -11.65
CA TRP A 153 -4.20 8.59 -10.65
C TRP A 153 -4.79 7.61 -9.63
N GLU A 154 -6.01 7.84 -9.12
CA GLU A 154 -6.66 6.91 -8.21
C GLU A 154 -6.90 5.55 -8.88
N ASN A 155 -7.26 5.53 -10.16
CA ASN A 155 -7.41 4.30 -10.92
C ASN A 155 -6.07 3.55 -11.11
N VAL A 156 -5.01 4.25 -11.46
CA VAL A 156 -3.66 3.65 -11.58
C VAL A 156 -3.18 3.10 -10.25
N GLY A 157 -3.34 3.86 -9.16
CA GLY A 157 -2.98 3.43 -7.81
C GLY A 157 -3.77 2.21 -7.35
N GLU A 158 -5.08 2.17 -7.61
CA GLU A 158 -5.93 1.01 -7.35
C GLU A 158 -5.42 -0.23 -8.11
N GLN A 159 -5.16 -0.11 -9.40
CA GLN A 159 -4.69 -1.24 -10.23
C GLN A 159 -3.32 -1.75 -9.76
N LEU A 160 -2.40 -0.86 -9.41
CA LEU A 160 -1.10 -1.24 -8.88
C LEU A 160 -1.23 -1.95 -7.53
N MET A 161 -2.06 -1.42 -6.60
CA MET A 161 -2.32 -2.11 -5.32
C MET A 161 -2.85 -3.51 -5.55
N MET A 162 -3.90 -3.64 -6.37
CA MET A 162 -4.50 -4.93 -6.67
C MET A 162 -3.49 -5.90 -7.31
N PHE A 163 -2.63 -5.43 -8.22
CA PHE A 163 -1.59 -6.24 -8.84
C PHE A 163 -0.60 -6.78 -7.79
N PHE A 164 -0.09 -5.93 -6.90
CA PHE A 164 0.87 -6.35 -5.88
C PHE A 164 0.23 -7.26 -4.83
N VAL A 165 -0.99 -6.94 -4.38
CA VAL A 165 -1.74 -7.79 -3.45
C VAL A 165 -2.04 -9.15 -4.09
N TYR A 166 -2.51 -9.19 -5.33
CA TYR A 166 -2.75 -10.44 -6.05
C TYR A 166 -1.49 -11.30 -6.15
N THR A 167 -0.38 -10.69 -6.51
CA THR A 167 0.85 -11.42 -6.86
C THR A 167 1.62 -11.91 -5.63
N TYR A 168 1.63 -11.12 -4.54
CA TYR A 168 2.59 -11.35 -3.46
C TYR A 168 1.94 -11.61 -2.10
N PHE A 169 0.69 -11.23 -1.88
CA PHE A 169 0.08 -11.24 -0.54
C PHE A 169 0.07 -12.63 0.08
N CYS A 170 -0.40 -13.65 -0.65
CA CYS A 170 -0.44 -15.03 -0.16
C CYS A 170 0.94 -15.65 0.05
N GLY A 171 2.02 -15.02 -0.42
CA GLY A 171 3.39 -15.41 -0.11
C GLY A 171 3.75 -15.28 1.37
N ALA A 172 2.92 -14.61 2.18
CA ALA A 172 3.06 -14.56 3.63
C ALA A 172 2.96 -15.96 4.30
N VAL A 173 2.39 -16.95 3.63
CA VAL A 173 2.37 -18.36 4.10
C VAL A 173 3.76 -18.96 4.32
N TYR A 174 4.80 -18.37 3.74
CA TYR A 174 6.17 -18.87 3.85
C TYR A 174 7.01 -18.14 4.90
N ASP A 175 6.57 -16.97 5.37
CA ASP A 175 7.38 -16.12 6.26
C ASP A 175 6.58 -15.44 7.37
N ASP A 176 5.28 -15.69 7.49
CA ASP A 176 4.35 -15.11 8.47
C ASP A 176 4.29 -13.57 8.45
N MET A 177 4.78 -12.94 7.36
CA MET A 177 4.95 -11.48 7.26
C MET A 177 3.87 -10.82 6.40
N VAL A 178 2.63 -10.80 6.89
CA VAL A 178 1.47 -10.24 6.17
C VAL A 178 1.61 -8.74 5.94
N CYS A 179 1.99 -7.99 6.98
CA CYS A 179 2.22 -6.55 6.86
C CYS A 179 3.32 -6.21 5.85
N SER A 180 4.39 -7.01 5.77
CA SER A 180 5.47 -6.77 4.80
C SER A 180 5.01 -6.89 3.36
N LYS A 181 4.02 -7.75 3.06
CA LYS A 181 3.45 -7.86 1.71
C LYS A 181 2.63 -6.62 1.34
N MET A 182 1.88 -6.07 2.29
CA MET A 182 1.14 -4.81 2.10
C MET A 182 2.11 -3.63 1.96
N GLU A 183 3.12 -3.53 2.82
CA GLU A 183 4.15 -2.49 2.75
C GLU A 183 4.90 -2.49 1.41
N MET A 184 5.17 -3.65 0.84
CA MET A 184 5.78 -3.76 -0.49
C MET A 184 4.87 -3.17 -1.58
N ALA A 185 3.56 -3.42 -1.52
CA ALA A 185 2.61 -2.83 -2.45
C ALA A 185 2.58 -1.31 -2.33
N LEU A 186 2.50 -0.79 -1.11
CA LEU A 186 2.50 0.65 -0.82
C LEU A 186 3.80 1.34 -1.24
N PHE A 187 4.94 0.72 -0.93
CA PHE A 187 6.25 1.19 -1.36
C PHE A 187 6.31 1.36 -2.88
N SER A 188 5.82 0.36 -3.62
CA SER A 188 5.82 0.39 -5.08
C SER A 188 4.99 1.54 -5.64
N ILE A 189 3.79 1.78 -5.08
CA ILE A 189 2.92 2.88 -5.51
C ILE A 189 3.55 4.23 -5.19
N ARG A 190 4.08 4.41 -3.97
CA ARG A 190 4.77 5.65 -3.58
C ARG A 190 5.89 5.96 -4.56
N TRP A 191 6.68 4.95 -4.95
CA TRP A 191 7.79 5.17 -5.87
C TRP A 191 7.38 5.39 -7.31
N VAL A 192 6.29 4.81 -7.78
CA VAL A 192 5.72 5.19 -9.08
C VAL A 192 5.30 6.67 -9.06
N GLN A 193 4.71 7.14 -7.97
CA GLN A 193 4.33 8.54 -7.80
C GLN A 193 5.54 9.47 -7.69
N GLU A 194 6.56 9.12 -6.89
CA GLU A 194 7.80 9.88 -6.76
C GLU A 194 8.52 10.03 -8.10
N LEU A 195 8.64 8.94 -8.85
CA LEU A 195 9.28 8.99 -10.16
C LEU A 195 8.50 9.82 -11.18
N SER A 196 7.20 9.99 -11.01
CA SER A 196 6.42 10.89 -11.89
C SER A 196 6.75 12.37 -11.66
N LEU A 197 7.24 12.75 -10.47
CA LEU A 197 7.65 14.14 -10.16
C LEU A 197 8.87 14.60 -10.96
N ILE A 198 9.73 13.69 -11.42
CA ILE A 198 10.94 14.03 -12.17
C ILE A 198 10.70 14.21 -13.68
N HIS A 199 9.48 14.03 -14.15
CA HIS A 199 9.11 14.19 -15.55
C HIS A 199 8.39 15.53 -15.84
N ILE A 200 8.51 16.49 -14.93
CA ILE A 200 7.99 17.86 -15.11
C ILE A 200 8.84 18.68 -16.06
#